data_dabdf7bd913ae408468fbd6613349638
#
_entry.id   dabdf7bd913ae408468fbd6613349638
#
_cell.length_a   1.000
_cell.length_b   1.000
_cell.length_c   1.000
_cell.angle_alpha   90.00
_cell.angle_beta   90.00
_cell.angle_gamma   90.00
#
_symmetry.space_group_name_H-M   'P 1'
#
loop_
_entity.id
_entity.type
_entity.pdbx_description
1 polymer ?
#
loop_
_entity_poly.entity_id
_entity_poly.type
_entity_poly.pdbx_seq_one_letter_code
_entity_poly.pdbx_strand_id
1 'polypeptide(L)' 'MHARTKVVETEKGYEFQFSPSSVSIAELGDWAVAESKCCPFFNFHIDLEQHGTLACLGLTGEEGIKTFIRAEFQLAGE' A
#
# COMPACT_ATOMS: atom_id res chain seq x y z
N MET A 1 -6.14 -7.17 2.52
CA MET A 1 -4.73 -7.41 2.23
C MET A 1 -4.09 -8.23 3.33
N HIS A 2 -4.05 -9.52 3.12
CA HIS A 2 -3.56 -10.43 4.15
C HIS A 2 -2.12 -10.90 3.93
N ALA A 3 -1.53 -10.57 2.79
CA ALA A 3 -0.20 -11.03 2.45
C ALA A 3 0.91 -10.06 2.85
N ARG A 4 0.55 -8.92 3.41
CA ARG A 4 1.56 -7.93 3.79
C ARG A 4 2.37 -8.42 4.98
N THR A 5 3.66 -8.12 4.97
CA THR A 5 4.53 -8.50 6.05
C THR A 5 4.76 -7.36 7.04
N LYS A 6 4.57 -6.11 6.61
CA LYS A 6 4.84 -4.96 7.46
C LYS A 6 4.09 -3.75 6.93
N VAL A 7 3.69 -2.86 7.84
CA VAL A 7 3.09 -1.58 7.50
C VAL A 7 3.93 -0.50 8.16
N VAL A 8 4.33 0.49 7.37
CA VAL A 8 5.14 1.61 7.83
C VAL A 8 4.38 2.90 7.57
N GLU A 9 4.24 3.74 8.59
CA GLU A 9 3.64 5.05 8.41
C GLU A 9 4.65 5.98 7.74
N THR A 10 4.20 6.70 6.71
CA THR A 10 5.04 7.68 6.02
C THR A 10 4.47 9.07 6.30
N GLU A 11 5.16 10.10 5.82
CA GLU A 11 4.73 11.46 6.05
C GLU A 11 3.32 11.72 5.51
N LYS A 12 3.01 11.19 4.34
CA LYS A 12 1.74 11.48 3.66
C LYS A 12 0.85 10.26 3.49
N GLY A 13 1.13 9.18 4.20
CA GLY A 13 0.32 7.98 4.08
C GLY A 13 0.95 6.78 4.75
N TYR A 14 0.92 5.65 4.05
CA TYR A 14 1.43 4.40 4.58
C TYR A 14 2.11 3.61 3.47
N GLU A 15 3.09 2.81 3.86
CA GLU A 15 3.76 1.89 2.96
C GLU A 15 3.51 0.47 3.47
N PHE A 16 3.01 -0.37 2.59
CA PHE A 16 2.76 -1.78 2.88
C PHE A 16 3.86 -2.59 2.22
N GLN A 17 4.49 -3.47 3.00
CA GLN A 17 5.61 -4.26 2.50
C GLN A 17 5.19 -5.72 2.37
N PHE A 18 5.59 -6.33 1.25
CA PHE A 18 5.18 -7.69 0.90
C PHE A 18 6.39 -8.49 0.46
N SER A 19 6.32 -9.79 0.67
CA SER A 19 7.24 -10.70 0.04
C SER A 19 6.78 -10.95 -1.40
N PRO A 20 7.64 -10.78 -2.42
CA PRO A 20 7.24 -11.04 -3.80
C PRO A 20 6.81 -12.49 -4.06
N SER A 21 7.18 -13.40 -3.17
CA SER A 21 6.74 -14.78 -3.29
C SER A 21 5.29 -14.96 -2.84
N SER A 22 4.77 -14.00 -2.05
CA SER A 22 3.38 -14.03 -1.60
C SER A 22 2.46 -13.24 -2.51
N VAL A 23 2.94 -12.08 -2.97
CA VAL A 23 2.16 -11.18 -3.82
C VAL A 23 3.07 -10.69 -4.94
N SER A 24 2.70 -10.93 -6.18
CA SER A 24 3.49 -10.49 -7.31
C SER A 24 3.26 -8.99 -7.57
N ILE A 25 4.23 -8.38 -8.25
CA ILE A 25 4.10 -6.98 -8.68
C ILE A 25 2.89 -6.81 -9.60
N ALA A 26 2.62 -7.80 -10.45
CA ALA A 26 1.45 -7.75 -11.34
C ALA A 26 0.16 -7.72 -10.55
N GLU A 27 0.07 -8.50 -9.48
CA GLU A 27 -1.11 -8.50 -8.61
C GLU A 27 -1.28 -7.16 -7.91
N LEU A 28 -0.18 -6.57 -7.41
CA LEU A 28 -0.24 -5.26 -6.79
C LEU A 28 -0.69 -4.20 -7.79
N GLY A 29 -0.18 -4.27 -9.02
CA GLY A 29 -0.57 -3.34 -10.07
C GLY A 29 -2.05 -3.44 -10.41
N ASP A 30 -2.56 -4.66 -10.55
CA ASP A 30 -3.97 -4.87 -10.82
C ASP A 30 -4.85 -4.33 -9.70
N TRP A 31 -4.44 -4.59 -8.46
CA TRP A 31 -5.15 -4.08 -7.29
C TRP A 31 -5.16 -2.56 -7.27
N ALA A 32 -4.00 -1.94 -7.54
CA ALA A 32 -3.88 -0.48 -7.53
C ALA A 32 -4.79 0.15 -8.60
N VAL A 33 -4.86 -0.45 -9.77
CA VAL A 33 -5.73 0.05 -10.84
C VAL A 33 -7.19 -0.02 -10.41
N ALA A 34 -7.59 -1.13 -9.81
CA ALA A 34 -8.97 -1.30 -9.34
C ALA A 34 -9.31 -0.29 -8.25
N GLU A 35 -8.39 -0.11 -7.29
CA GLU A 35 -8.59 0.85 -6.19
C GLU A 35 -8.62 2.28 -6.69
N SER A 36 -7.83 2.60 -7.70
CA SER A 36 -7.78 3.97 -8.22
C SER A 36 -9.12 4.39 -8.83
N LYS A 37 -9.90 3.44 -9.31
CA LYS A 37 -11.23 3.73 -9.84
C LYS A 37 -12.24 3.97 -8.72
N CYS A 38 -12.06 3.30 -7.58
CA CYS A 38 -12.93 3.43 -6.42
C CYS A 38 -12.50 4.60 -5.55
N CYS A 39 -11.21 4.81 -5.41
CA CYS A 39 -10.64 5.80 -4.50
C CYS A 39 -9.61 6.65 -5.26
N PRO A 40 -10.06 7.55 -6.15
CA PRO A 40 -9.13 8.31 -7.00
C PRO A 40 -8.29 9.33 -6.26
N PHE A 41 -8.56 9.56 -4.98
CA PHE A 41 -7.81 10.52 -4.18
C PHE A 41 -6.52 9.93 -3.61
N PHE A 42 -6.25 8.64 -3.81
CA PHE A 42 -4.98 8.04 -3.44
C PHE A 42 -3.95 8.22 -4.54
N ASN A 43 -2.70 8.38 -4.13
CA ASN A 43 -1.56 8.19 -5.03
C ASN A 43 -0.95 6.83 -4.70
N PHE A 44 -0.71 6.03 -5.72
CA PHE A 44 -0.22 4.67 -5.55
C PHE A 44 1.23 4.60 -6.02
N HIS A 45 2.08 3.98 -5.20
CA HIS A 45 3.50 3.83 -5.50
C HIS A 45 3.86 2.37 -5.30
N ILE A 46 4.45 1.75 -6.30
CA ILE A 46 4.90 0.37 -6.19
C ILE A 46 6.39 0.35 -6.45
N ASP A 47 7.15 -0.13 -5.47
CA ASP A 47 8.61 -0.20 -5.55
C ASP A 47 9.07 -1.61 -5.29
N LEU A 48 10.16 -1.98 -5.95
CA LEU A 48 10.82 -3.26 -5.74
C LEU A 48 12.19 -2.94 -5.17
N GLU A 49 12.45 -3.41 -3.94
CA GLU A 49 13.67 -3.06 -3.22
C GLU A 49 14.44 -4.30 -2.81
N GLN A 50 15.66 -4.10 -2.30
CA GLN A 50 16.52 -5.17 -1.80
C GLN A 50 16.73 -6.25 -2.85
N HIS A 51 17.12 -5.80 -4.06
CA HIS A 51 17.40 -6.70 -5.18
C HIS A 51 16.21 -7.56 -5.55
N GLY A 52 15.00 -6.99 -5.41
CA GLY A 52 13.79 -7.70 -5.80
C GLY A 52 13.22 -8.62 -4.74
N THR A 53 13.75 -8.56 -3.52
CA THR A 53 13.24 -9.41 -2.44
C THR A 53 12.18 -8.74 -1.59
N LEU A 54 11.90 -7.46 -1.84
CA LEU A 54 10.89 -6.72 -1.08
C LEU A 54 10.05 -5.89 -2.04
N ALA A 55 8.74 -6.11 -2.00
CA ALA A 55 7.79 -5.30 -2.76
C ALA A 55 7.12 -4.33 -1.80
N CYS A 56 7.07 -3.06 -2.18
CA CYS A 56 6.50 -2.00 -1.37
C CYS A 56 5.37 -1.33 -2.10
N LEU A 57 4.24 -1.19 -1.43
CA LEU A 57 3.08 -0.46 -1.96
C LEU A 57 2.86 0.76 -1.09
N GLY A 58 3.07 1.94 -1.65
CA GLY A 58 2.85 3.19 -0.96
C GLY A 58 1.49 3.79 -1.31
N LEU A 59 0.76 4.19 -0.30
CA LEU A 59 -0.50 4.92 -0.44
C LEU A 59 -0.32 6.27 0.21
N THR A 60 -0.45 7.33 -0.59
CA THR A 60 -0.31 8.69 -0.08
C THR A 60 -1.47 9.55 -0.55
N GLY A 61 -1.62 10.73 0.05
CA GLY A 61 -2.68 11.63 -0.34
C GLY A 61 -2.66 12.92 0.45
N GLU A 62 -3.76 13.63 0.37
CA GLU A 62 -3.93 14.90 1.05
C GLU A 62 -4.17 14.70 2.54
N GLU A 63 -4.25 15.81 3.26
CA GLU A 63 -4.54 15.79 4.69
C GLU A 63 -5.80 14.97 4.97
N GLY A 64 -5.75 14.16 6.01
CA GLY A 64 -6.85 13.28 6.38
C GLY A 64 -6.77 11.89 5.77
N ILE A 65 -5.87 11.69 4.80
CA ILE A 65 -5.78 10.40 4.11
C ILE A 65 -5.37 9.27 5.06
N LYS A 66 -4.55 9.59 6.06
CA LYS A 66 -4.09 8.55 6.99
C LYS A 66 -5.24 7.97 7.80
N THR A 67 -6.16 8.82 8.25
CA THR A 67 -7.33 8.36 8.97
C THR A 67 -8.18 7.45 8.11
N PHE A 68 -8.35 7.83 6.84
CA PHE A 68 -9.08 7.02 5.88
C PHE A 68 -8.41 5.67 5.65
N ILE A 69 -7.09 5.67 5.48
CA ILE A 69 -6.35 4.43 5.25
C ILE A 69 -6.48 3.50 6.45
N ARG A 70 -6.34 4.06 7.66
CA ARG A 70 -6.47 3.24 8.87
C ARG A 70 -7.85 2.58 8.97
N ALA A 71 -8.89 3.34 8.64
CA ALA A 71 -10.25 2.80 8.69
C ALA A 71 -10.47 1.76 7.60
N GLU A 72 -10.02 2.05 6.38
CA GLU A 72 -10.25 1.18 5.23
C GLU A 72 -9.51 -0.14 5.35
N PHE A 73 -8.29 -0.11 5.87
CA PHE A 73 -7.46 -1.30 5.97
C PHE A 73 -7.37 -1.84 7.40
N GLN A 74 -8.16 -1.29 8.31
CA GLN A 74 -8.25 -1.76 9.68
C GLN A 74 -6.89 -1.76 10.39
N LEU A 75 -6.22 -0.60 10.33
CA LEU A 75 -4.92 -0.44 10.95
C LEU A 75 -5.00 0.17 12.34
N ALA A 76 -6.14 0.06 13.02
CA ALA A 76 -6.34 0.64 14.34
C ALA A 76 -5.25 0.15 15.28
N GLY A 77 -4.64 1.07 16.00
CA GLY A 77 -3.59 0.75 16.95
C GLY A 77 -2.20 0.64 16.34
N GLU A 78 -2.07 0.79 15.07
CA GLU A 78 -0.80 0.73 14.38
C GLU A 78 -0.06 2.06 14.45
#